data_efa0e79f62dff6ac039ff9b5e10908ba
#
_entry.id   efa0e79f62dff6ac039ff9b5e10908ba
#
_cell.length_a   1.000
_cell.length_b   1.000
_cell.length_c   1.000
_cell.angle_alpha   90.00
_cell.angle_beta   90.00
_cell.angle_gamma   90.00
#
_symmetry.space_group_name_H-M   'P 1'
#
loop_
_entity.id
_entity.type
_entity.pdbx_description
1 polymer ?
#
loop_
_entity_poly.entity_id
_entity_poly.type
_entity_poly.pdbx_seq_one_letter_code
_entity_poly.pdbx_strand_id
1 'polypeptide(L)'
;MNKNEANSGTLEEFYYDSTEVSEGETVKRHARVALPKGYTESKKYPVIYMQHGIFGNEYSLTEDNTQYVAWNAMANDDMKDAIVVFANVCANKEGKGTGFSLEHYKAYDNFINDLTKCLMPAINKKYSTLTGRENTAVCGFSMGGRVSLQIGFERPDLFGYIGAFCPAPGLLPYTMNGVTEPGFYTDSTFTLPSEYLNDTYVQITKGFKDDVVKQHPLLYHQALQKTNTPHVYYETMGGDPSGSGSGNHEKAVYQHGFYNFMKNIFKPNVTVPAGALRKDGVKGTTEEFEYESTAVAEGKTVTRKALVGLPDGYNPKKKYPVVYGLHGYGWGIYNLAQDGATDVVWNGYANDVMEEVIMVFPNICANESGQGAGYNQETYDAYDNCVNDIVNCLMPAINKHYSVKTGRLNTAVWGFSMGGREALNAGFKHPDKFGYIGAFCPAPGVLPYSAEKGIFTEDTFTLPDAYKENTLVMIVKGKNDTTVGNNPILYHKALEKNNVPHIYYETMGGDAVNRGGGGHQNVVYLHGLYNLMKRAFPCK
;
A
#
# COMPACT_ATOMS: atom_id res chain seq x y z
N MET A 1 7.92 14.54 -21.23
CA MET A 1 8.76 13.54 -20.52
C MET A 1 10.21 13.64 -21.01
N ASN A 2 10.78 14.81 -20.80
CA ASN A 2 12.09 15.14 -21.33
C ASN A 2 13.22 14.54 -20.47
N LYS A 3 14.32 14.21 -21.12
CA LYS A 3 15.56 13.81 -20.46
C LYS A 3 16.02 14.92 -19.51
N ASN A 4 16.09 14.64 -18.22
CA ASN A 4 16.59 15.56 -17.19
C ASN A 4 17.73 14.89 -16.43
N GLU A 5 18.96 15.23 -16.77
CA GLU A 5 20.17 14.66 -16.17
C GLU A 5 20.28 14.96 -14.66
N ALA A 6 19.69 16.05 -14.18
CA ALA A 6 19.69 16.37 -12.75
C ALA A 6 18.92 15.36 -11.90
N ASN A 7 17.98 14.64 -12.51
CA ASN A 7 17.16 13.60 -11.85
C ASN A 7 17.70 12.19 -12.08
N SER A 8 18.77 12.03 -12.85
CA SER A 8 19.29 10.71 -13.23
C SER A 8 19.76 9.90 -12.04
N GLY A 9 19.34 8.66 -12.01
CA GLY A 9 19.95 7.58 -11.26
C GLY A 9 21.05 6.90 -12.07
N THR A 10 21.28 5.62 -11.83
CA THR A 10 22.26 4.79 -12.54
C THR A 10 21.55 3.78 -13.43
N LEU A 11 22.00 3.64 -14.69
CA LEU A 11 21.53 2.60 -15.60
C LEU A 11 22.65 1.57 -15.78
N GLU A 12 22.40 0.33 -15.33
CA GLU A 12 23.38 -0.77 -15.30
C GLU A 12 23.01 -1.85 -16.33
N GLU A 13 24.04 -2.49 -16.89
CA GLU A 13 23.92 -3.74 -17.64
C GLU A 13 23.85 -4.90 -16.65
N PHE A 14 22.87 -5.77 -16.78
CA PHE A 14 22.64 -6.89 -15.87
C PHE A 14 22.57 -8.22 -16.63
N TYR A 15 23.43 -9.15 -16.28
CA TYR A 15 23.46 -10.48 -16.86
C TYR A 15 23.00 -11.53 -15.84
N TYR A 16 22.19 -12.47 -16.32
CA TYR A 16 21.70 -13.58 -15.52
C TYR A 16 21.65 -14.87 -16.34
N ASP A 17 21.66 -15.99 -15.66
CA ASP A 17 21.56 -17.31 -16.27
C ASP A 17 20.09 -17.74 -16.30
N SER A 18 19.58 -18.15 -17.45
CA SER A 18 18.26 -18.69 -17.63
C SER A 18 18.29 -20.15 -18.04
N THR A 19 17.49 -20.97 -17.37
CA THR A 19 17.24 -22.38 -17.71
C THR A 19 15.91 -22.58 -18.42
N GLU A 20 15.15 -21.51 -18.66
CA GLU A 20 13.77 -21.58 -19.17
C GLU A 20 13.66 -21.27 -20.68
N VAL A 21 14.72 -20.79 -21.32
CA VAL A 21 14.68 -20.34 -22.72
C VAL A 21 15.24 -21.35 -23.72
N SER A 22 15.84 -22.43 -23.24
CA SER A 22 16.33 -23.55 -24.05
C SER A 22 16.33 -24.83 -23.21
N GLU A 23 15.72 -25.88 -23.71
CA GLU A 23 15.60 -27.16 -22.98
C GLU A 23 16.99 -27.76 -22.75
N GLY A 24 17.28 -28.10 -21.48
CA GLY A 24 18.53 -28.72 -21.06
C GLY A 24 19.79 -27.84 -21.12
N GLU A 25 19.66 -26.56 -21.43
CA GLU A 25 20.79 -25.62 -21.52
C GLU A 25 20.58 -24.42 -20.58
N THR A 26 21.67 -23.91 -20.03
CA THR A 26 21.70 -22.61 -19.36
C THR A 26 22.15 -21.55 -20.36
N VAL A 27 21.31 -20.56 -20.59
CA VAL A 27 21.57 -19.45 -21.53
C VAL A 27 21.82 -18.18 -20.73
N LYS A 28 22.91 -17.49 -21.02
CA LYS A 28 23.18 -16.18 -20.44
C LYS A 28 22.29 -15.13 -21.10
N ARG A 29 21.40 -14.52 -20.32
CA ARG A 29 20.49 -13.47 -20.77
C ARG A 29 20.89 -12.12 -20.20
N HIS A 30 20.31 -11.07 -20.75
CA HIS A 30 20.64 -9.70 -20.43
C HIS A 30 19.39 -8.88 -20.14
N ALA A 31 19.51 -7.95 -19.19
CA ALA A 31 18.54 -6.92 -18.88
C ALA A 31 19.26 -5.61 -18.54
N ARG A 32 18.57 -4.48 -18.61
CA ARG A 32 19.08 -3.20 -18.12
C ARG A 32 18.33 -2.81 -16.85
N VAL A 33 19.06 -2.31 -15.87
CA VAL A 33 18.51 -1.97 -14.56
C VAL A 33 18.71 -0.50 -14.28
N ALA A 34 17.61 0.24 -14.17
CA ALA A 34 17.62 1.64 -13.76
C ALA A 34 17.42 1.74 -12.24
N LEU A 35 18.47 2.13 -11.55
CA LEU A 35 18.45 2.41 -10.12
C LEU A 35 18.02 3.85 -9.87
N PRO A 36 17.27 4.16 -8.79
CA PRO A 36 16.90 5.52 -8.45
C PRO A 36 18.12 6.37 -8.09
N LYS A 37 17.99 7.68 -8.20
CA LYS A 37 19.04 8.62 -7.75
C LYS A 37 19.28 8.44 -6.26
N GLY A 38 20.55 8.25 -5.88
CA GLY A 38 20.92 8.01 -4.48
C GLY A 38 20.60 6.59 -3.97
N TYR A 39 20.49 5.61 -4.87
CA TYR A 39 20.36 4.20 -4.49
C TYR A 39 21.43 3.79 -3.49
N THR A 40 21.03 3.07 -2.44
CA THR A 40 21.92 2.45 -1.44
C THR A 40 21.46 1.03 -1.13
N GLU A 41 22.39 0.16 -0.74
CA GLU A 41 22.06 -1.21 -0.32
C GLU A 41 21.39 -1.27 1.06
N SER A 42 21.47 -0.21 1.85
CA SER A 42 20.83 -0.11 3.17
C SER A 42 19.33 0.21 3.13
N LYS A 43 18.82 0.69 2.00
CA LYS A 43 17.39 0.94 1.75
C LYS A 43 16.86 -0.11 0.78
N LYS A 44 15.65 -0.64 1.03
CA LYS A 44 14.99 -1.58 0.12
C LYS A 44 14.02 -0.86 -0.82
N TYR A 45 13.93 -1.33 -2.06
CA TYR A 45 13.19 -0.71 -3.14
C TYR A 45 12.17 -1.66 -3.77
N PRO A 46 10.95 -1.21 -4.10
CA PRO A 46 10.04 -1.96 -4.95
C PRO A 46 10.60 -2.09 -6.37
N VAL A 47 10.12 -3.06 -7.12
CA VAL A 47 10.65 -3.39 -8.45
C VAL A 47 9.56 -3.33 -9.52
N ILE A 48 9.86 -2.67 -10.64
CA ILE A 48 9.05 -2.64 -11.85
C ILE A 48 9.78 -3.43 -12.94
N TYR A 49 9.15 -4.48 -13.45
CA TYR A 49 9.62 -5.21 -14.64
C TYR A 49 8.90 -4.67 -15.86
N MET A 50 9.64 -4.02 -16.76
CA MET A 50 9.08 -3.36 -17.95
C MET A 50 9.55 -4.02 -19.25
N GLN A 51 8.59 -4.43 -20.09
CA GLN A 51 8.80 -5.21 -21.30
C GLN A 51 8.64 -4.37 -22.57
N HIS A 52 9.52 -4.63 -23.53
CA HIS A 52 9.51 -4.01 -24.87
C HIS A 52 8.45 -4.61 -25.82
N GLY A 53 8.19 -3.95 -26.93
CA GLY A 53 7.31 -4.44 -27.99
C GLY A 53 7.94 -5.56 -28.84
N ILE A 54 7.14 -6.09 -29.78
CA ILE A 54 7.62 -7.10 -30.74
C ILE A 54 8.86 -6.59 -31.49
N PHE A 55 9.81 -7.46 -31.81
CA PHE A 55 11.10 -7.17 -32.45
C PHE A 55 12.06 -6.26 -31.65
N GLY A 56 11.67 -5.80 -30.46
CA GLY A 56 12.56 -5.07 -29.57
C GLY A 56 13.49 -6.00 -28.79
N ASN A 57 14.26 -5.38 -27.91
CA ASN A 57 15.15 -6.03 -26.97
C ASN A 57 15.25 -5.18 -25.68
N GLU A 58 16.09 -5.55 -24.76
CA GLU A 58 16.31 -4.88 -23.47
C GLU A 58 16.81 -3.42 -23.59
N TYR A 59 17.33 -3.02 -24.74
CA TYR A 59 17.78 -1.65 -25.02
C TYR A 59 16.66 -0.74 -25.51
N SER A 60 15.67 -1.28 -26.22
CA SER A 60 14.68 -0.51 -26.99
C SER A 60 13.98 0.59 -26.17
N LEU A 61 13.52 0.27 -24.97
CA LEU A 61 12.82 1.25 -24.14
C LEU A 61 13.77 2.29 -23.52
N THR A 62 15.02 1.90 -23.25
CA THR A 62 16.02 2.81 -22.68
C THR A 62 16.67 3.70 -23.74
N GLU A 63 16.75 3.27 -24.98
CA GLU A 63 17.10 4.13 -26.13
C GLU A 63 16.04 5.20 -26.38
N ASP A 64 14.79 4.90 -26.06
CA ASP A 64 13.69 5.87 -26.02
C ASP A 64 13.71 6.79 -24.78
N ASN A 65 14.69 6.68 -23.91
CA ASN A 65 14.82 7.42 -22.66
C ASN A 65 13.72 7.14 -21.63
N THR A 66 13.13 5.95 -21.62
CA THR A 66 12.03 5.59 -20.69
C THR A 66 12.48 5.56 -19.22
N GLN A 67 13.75 5.29 -18.92
CA GLN A 67 14.33 5.40 -17.58
C GLN A 67 14.21 6.83 -17.01
N TYR A 68 14.26 7.86 -17.84
CA TYR A 68 14.08 9.24 -17.39
C TYR A 68 12.63 9.54 -16.99
N VAL A 69 11.66 8.84 -17.57
CA VAL A 69 10.27 8.95 -17.14
C VAL A 69 10.14 8.50 -15.67
N ALA A 70 10.79 7.37 -15.31
CA ALA A 70 10.81 6.88 -13.95
C ALA A 70 11.60 7.80 -13.02
N TRP A 71 12.81 8.21 -13.37
CA TRP A 71 13.64 9.09 -12.55
C TRP A 71 12.99 10.45 -12.30
N ASN A 72 12.34 11.02 -13.31
CA ASN A 72 11.60 12.28 -13.15
C ASN A 72 10.38 12.11 -12.24
N ALA A 73 9.64 11.00 -12.35
CA ALA A 73 8.51 10.72 -11.46
C ALA A 73 8.94 10.56 -9.99
N MET A 74 10.08 9.90 -9.74
CA MET A 74 10.67 9.78 -8.41
C MET A 74 11.14 11.14 -7.87
N ALA A 75 11.86 11.92 -8.68
CA ALA A 75 12.37 13.24 -8.27
C ALA A 75 11.26 14.27 -8.01
N ASN A 76 10.09 14.09 -8.60
CA ASN A 76 8.92 14.95 -8.39
C ASN A 76 7.99 14.45 -7.25
N ASP A 77 8.38 13.42 -6.50
CA ASP A 77 7.54 12.75 -5.49
C ASP A 77 6.21 12.20 -6.06
N ASP A 78 6.13 11.96 -7.37
CA ASP A 78 4.96 11.36 -8.02
C ASP A 78 4.85 9.86 -7.74
N MET A 79 5.98 9.21 -7.42
CA MET A 79 6.08 7.81 -7.01
C MET A 79 7.23 7.62 -6.02
N LYS A 80 7.21 6.50 -5.29
CA LYS A 80 8.34 6.06 -4.45
C LYS A 80 9.55 5.71 -5.32
N ASP A 81 10.76 5.88 -4.74
CA ASP A 81 11.96 5.32 -5.34
C ASP A 81 11.79 3.83 -5.63
N ALA A 82 12.06 3.42 -6.84
CA ALA A 82 11.91 2.05 -7.32
C ALA A 82 13.05 1.65 -8.25
N ILE A 83 13.32 0.37 -8.32
CA ILE A 83 14.21 -0.22 -9.34
C ILE A 83 13.34 -0.54 -10.57
N VAL A 84 13.78 -0.12 -11.75
CA VAL A 84 13.10 -0.47 -13.01
C VAL A 84 13.99 -1.41 -13.82
N VAL A 85 13.48 -2.61 -14.12
CA VAL A 85 14.20 -3.64 -14.89
C VAL A 85 13.61 -3.71 -16.29
N PHE A 86 14.42 -3.37 -17.27
CA PHE A 86 14.09 -3.48 -18.71
C PHE A 86 14.61 -4.82 -19.21
N ALA A 87 13.71 -5.80 -19.33
CA ALA A 87 14.07 -7.14 -19.73
C ALA A 87 13.84 -7.39 -21.21
N ASN A 88 14.57 -8.35 -21.78
CA ASN A 88 14.24 -8.90 -23.09
C ASN A 88 13.07 -9.88 -22.94
N VAL A 89 11.89 -9.49 -23.46
CA VAL A 89 10.67 -10.28 -23.31
C VAL A 89 10.60 -11.48 -24.26
N CYS A 90 11.50 -11.57 -25.26
CA CYS A 90 11.56 -12.73 -26.15
C CYS A 90 12.37 -13.86 -25.50
N ALA A 91 11.69 -14.78 -24.82
CA ALA A 91 12.28 -15.87 -24.02
C ALA A 91 12.52 -17.14 -24.85
N ASN A 92 13.38 -17.01 -25.86
CA ASN A 92 14.01 -18.10 -26.60
C ASN A 92 15.54 -17.98 -26.49
N LYS A 93 16.25 -18.97 -27.02
CA LYS A 93 17.73 -19.05 -26.93
C LYS A 93 18.41 -17.82 -27.54
N GLU A 94 17.92 -17.34 -28.66
CA GLU A 94 18.48 -16.21 -29.41
C GLU A 94 18.06 -14.84 -28.83
N GLY A 95 17.03 -14.79 -27.99
CA GLY A 95 16.46 -13.55 -27.45
C GLY A 95 15.82 -12.67 -28.54
N LYS A 96 15.37 -13.24 -29.65
CA LYS A 96 14.85 -12.50 -30.81
C LYS A 96 13.57 -13.08 -31.36
N GLY A 97 12.59 -12.22 -31.60
CA GLY A 97 11.38 -12.56 -32.36
C GLY A 97 11.59 -12.26 -33.85
N THR A 98 11.20 -13.18 -34.72
CA THR A 98 11.47 -13.09 -36.18
C THR A 98 10.19 -12.99 -37.02
N GLY A 99 8.99 -12.97 -36.39
CA GLY A 99 7.72 -12.93 -37.15
C GLY A 99 6.49 -12.72 -36.29
N PHE A 100 5.31 -12.83 -36.94
CA PHE A 100 3.99 -12.67 -36.36
C PHE A 100 3.21 -14.00 -36.28
N SER A 101 3.89 -15.14 -36.38
CA SER A 101 3.22 -16.43 -36.24
C SER A 101 3.08 -16.82 -34.76
N LEU A 102 2.17 -17.75 -34.47
CA LEU A 102 2.02 -18.35 -33.13
C LEU A 102 3.33 -18.93 -32.58
N GLU A 103 4.15 -19.54 -33.43
CA GLU A 103 5.44 -20.08 -33.03
C GLU A 103 6.34 -18.99 -32.45
N HIS A 104 6.34 -17.81 -33.07
CA HIS A 104 7.07 -16.65 -32.56
C HIS A 104 6.48 -16.10 -31.26
N TYR A 105 5.15 -16.14 -31.12
CA TYR A 105 4.47 -15.71 -29.90
C TYR A 105 4.79 -16.62 -28.71
N LYS A 106 5.01 -17.92 -28.91
CA LYS A 106 5.43 -18.85 -27.84
C LYS A 106 6.69 -18.38 -27.08
N ALA A 107 7.63 -17.73 -27.78
CA ALA A 107 8.81 -17.19 -27.15
C ALA A 107 8.48 -16.01 -26.20
N TYR A 108 7.50 -15.19 -26.55
CA TYR A 108 6.99 -14.13 -25.67
C TYR A 108 6.13 -14.70 -24.53
N ASP A 109 5.32 -15.70 -24.82
CA ASP A 109 4.49 -16.39 -23.82
C ASP A 109 5.33 -17.11 -22.77
N ASN A 110 6.50 -17.62 -23.15
CA ASN A 110 7.45 -18.28 -22.25
C ASN A 110 8.15 -17.31 -21.30
N PHE A 111 8.06 -16.00 -21.52
CA PHE A 111 8.75 -15.03 -20.67
C PHE A 111 8.30 -15.08 -19.21
N ILE A 112 7.08 -15.52 -18.91
CA ILE A 112 6.61 -15.73 -17.54
C ILE A 112 7.54 -16.70 -16.78
N ASN A 113 8.02 -17.77 -17.42
CA ASN A 113 8.94 -18.72 -16.81
C ASN A 113 10.32 -18.10 -16.59
N ASP A 114 10.89 -17.46 -17.61
CA ASP A 114 12.18 -16.79 -17.50
C ASP A 114 12.17 -15.68 -16.44
N LEU A 115 11.12 -14.84 -16.44
CA LEU A 115 10.96 -13.77 -15.47
C LEU A 115 10.89 -14.32 -14.05
N THR A 116 9.97 -15.25 -13.79
CA THR A 116 9.66 -15.65 -12.40
C THR A 116 10.65 -16.64 -11.81
N LYS A 117 11.26 -17.49 -12.63
CA LYS A 117 12.20 -18.52 -12.16
C LYS A 117 13.68 -18.12 -12.24
N CYS A 118 14.03 -17.19 -13.15
CA CYS A 118 15.42 -16.81 -13.40
C CYS A 118 15.70 -15.34 -13.11
N LEU A 119 15.04 -14.39 -13.79
CA LEU A 119 15.36 -12.96 -13.69
C LEU A 119 15.02 -12.38 -12.31
N MET A 120 13.79 -12.59 -11.79
CA MET A 120 13.39 -12.06 -10.47
C MET A 120 14.29 -12.54 -9.33
N PRO A 121 14.61 -13.85 -9.20
CA PRO A 121 15.58 -14.32 -8.20
C PRO A 121 16.96 -13.68 -8.34
N ALA A 122 17.44 -13.51 -9.57
CA ALA A 122 18.75 -12.89 -9.83
C ALA A 122 18.77 -11.40 -9.44
N ILE A 123 17.71 -10.65 -9.75
CA ILE A 123 17.53 -9.23 -9.33
C ILE A 123 17.49 -9.13 -7.81
N ASN A 124 16.68 -9.96 -7.15
CA ASN A 124 16.56 -9.96 -5.67
C ASN A 124 17.86 -10.32 -4.96
N LYS A 125 18.71 -11.13 -5.60
CA LYS A 125 20.04 -11.48 -5.07
C LYS A 125 21.06 -10.35 -5.23
N LYS A 126 20.97 -9.57 -6.30
CA LYS A 126 21.95 -8.52 -6.64
C LYS A 126 21.63 -7.18 -6.00
N TYR A 127 20.37 -6.82 -5.94
CA TYR A 127 19.92 -5.50 -5.51
C TYR A 127 19.11 -5.57 -4.20
N SER A 128 19.06 -4.46 -3.47
CA SER A 128 18.28 -4.34 -2.24
C SER A 128 16.80 -4.12 -2.56
N THR A 129 16.08 -5.22 -2.80
CA THR A 129 14.68 -5.21 -3.20
C THR A 129 13.72 -5.45 -2.04
N LEU A 130 12.55 -4.81 -2.10
CA LEU A 130 11.35 -5.26 -1.40
C LEU A 130 10.75 -6.43 -2.17
N THR A 131 10.34 -7.47 -1.46
CA THR A 131 9.65 -8.64 -2.03
C THR A 131 8.15 -8.59 -1.73
N GLY A 132 7.39 -9.48 -2.36
CA GLY A 132 5.94 -9.53 -2.24
C GLY A 132 5.23 -8.78 -3.36
N ARG A 133 3.98 -9.20 -3.64
CA ARG A 133 3.18 -8.65 -4.74
C ARG A 133 2.92 -7.15 -4.61
N GLU A 134 2.81 -6.67 -3.37
CA GLU A 134 2.58 -5.25 -3.06
C GLU A 134 3.80 -4.35 -3.35
N ASN A 135 4.95 -4.95 -3.64
CA ASN A 135 6.20 -4.28 -3.99
C ASN A 135 6.69 -4.63 -5.40
N THR A 136 5.89 -5.36 -6.19
CA THR A 136 6.29 -5.86 -7.50
C THR A 136 5.27 -5.48 -8.57
N ALA A 137 5.75 -4.81 -9.61
CA ALA A 137 4.96 -4.41 -10.76
C ALA A 137 5.48 -5.07 -12.04
N VAL A 138 4.56 -5.39 -12.95
CA VAL A 138 4.85 -5.83 -14.31
C VAL A 138 4.14 -4.91 -15.30
N CYS A 139 4.85 -4.39 -16.29
CA CYS A 139 4.24 -3.52 -17.29
C CYS A 139 4.98 -3.60 -18.62
N GLY A 140 4.37 -3.13 -19.70
CA GLY A 140 5.05 -3.15 -20.98
C GLY A 140 4.28 -2.47 -22.12
N PHE A 141 4.96 -2.33 -23.23
CA PHE A 141 4.46 -1.72 -24.46
C PHE A 141 4.18 -2.78 -25.52
N SER A 142 3.07 -2.65 -26.24
CA SER A 142 2.73 -3.49 -27.39
C SER A 142 2.71 -4.99 -27.03
N MET A 143 3.58 -5.82 -27.60
CA MET A 143 3.76 -7.23 -27.21
C MET A 143 4.12 -7.35 -25.73
N GLY A 144 4.98 -6.49 -25.20
CA GLY A 144 5.28 -6.44 -23.75
C GLY A 144 4.05 -6.11 -22.91
N GLY A 145 3.14 -5.27 -23.39
CA GLY A 145 1.86 -5.00 -22.72
C GLY A 145 0.93 -6.21 -22.67
N ARG A 146 0.86 -6.97 -23.77
CA ARG A 146 0.14 -8.25 -23.81
C ARG A 146 0.72 -9.25 -22.81
N VAL A 147 2.04 -9.43 -22.83
CA VAL A 147 2.74 -10.36 -21.93
C VAL A 147 2.60 -9.92 -20.46
N SER A 148 2.61 -8.61 -20.19
CA SER A 148 2.40 -8.11 -18.83
C SER A 148 1.01 -8.43 -18.29
N LEU A 149 -0.04 -8.34 -19.11
CA LEU A 149 -1.38 -8.78 -18.73
C LEU A 149 -1.42 -10.31 -18.50
N GLN A 150 -0.82 -11.10 -19.42
CA GLN A 150 -0.74 -12.55 -19.23
C GLN A 150 -0.07 -12.88 -17.87
N ILE A 151 1.14 -12.39 -17.64
CA ILE A 151 1.92 -12.67 -16.42
C ILE A 151 1.16 -12.26 -15.16
N GLY A 152 0.60 -11.04 -15.14
CA GLY A 152 -0.07 -10.52 -13.97
C GLY A 152 -1.36 -11.27 -13.64
N PHE A 153 -2.07 -11.79 -14.65
CA PHE A 153 -3.30 -12.58 -14.44
C PHE A 153 -3.00 -14.05 -14.14
N GLU A 154 -1.89 -14.61 -14.61
CA GLU A 154 -1.47 -15.98 -14.28
C GLU A 154 -0.72 -16.05 -12.93
N ARG A 155 -0.03 -14.97 -12.52
CA ARG A 155 0.76 -14.89 -11.29
C ARG A 155 0.40 -13.67 -10.42
N PRO A 156 -0.89 -13.50 -10.06
CA PRO A 156 -1.32 -12.42 -9.18
C PRO A 156 -0.73 -12.54 -7.77
N ASP A 157 -0.23 -13.71 -7.40
CA ASP A 157 0.54 -13.95 -6.18
C ASP A 157 1.89 -13.20 -6.15
N LEU A 158 2.46 -12.88 -7.31
CA LEU A 158 3.75 -12.18 -7.45
C LEU A 158 3.60 -10.70 -7.81
N PHE A 159 2.53 -10.30 -8.49
CA PHE A 159 2.37 -8.96 -9.05
C PHE A 159 1.09 -8.28 -8.56
N GLY A 160 1.24 -7.23 -7.77
CA GLY A 160 0.12 -6.40 -7.32
C GLY A 160 -0.24 -5.29 -8.30
N TYR A 161 0.60 -5.04 -9.31
CA TYR A 161 0.43 -3.93 -10.25
C TYR A 161 0.74 -4.38 -11.67
N ILE A 162 -0.22 -4.19 -12.58
CA ILE A 162 -0.17 -4.66 -13.97
C ILE A 162 -0.44 -3.48 -14.90
N GLY A 163 0.53 -3.13 -15.75
CA GLY A 163 0.42 -2.03 -16.72
C GLY A 163 0.55 -2.52 -18.15
N ALA A 164 -0.41 -2.20 -19.01
CA ALA A 164 -0.37 -2.55 -20.41
C ALA A 164 -0.58 -1.31 -21.29
N PHE A 165 0.45 -0.95 -22.04
CA PHE A 165 0.45 0.23 -22.90
C PHE A 165 0.37 -0.21 -24.35
N CYS A 166 -0.73 0.12 -25.04
CA CYS A 166 -1.05 -0.35 -26.38
C CYS A 166 -0.89 -1.87 -26.54
N PRO A 167 -1.48 -2.71 -25.65
CA PRO A 167 -1.24 -4.15 -25.65
C PRO A 167 -1.63 -4.80 -26.98
N ALA A 168 -0.75 -5.68 -27.48
CA ALA A 168 -0.93 -6.44 -28.70
C ALA A 168 -2.09 -7.48 -28.59
N PRO A 169 -2.63 -7.99 -29.72
CA PRO A 169 -3.61 -9.06 -29.72
C PRO A 169 -3.06 -10.38 -29.13
N GLY A 170 -3.96 -11.28 -28.71
CA GLY A 170 -3.65 -12.67 -28.34
C GLY A 170 -3.97 -13.05 -26.89
N LEU A 171 -4.53 -12.14 -26.08
CA LEU A 171 -5.12 -12.54 -24.78
C LEU A 171 -6.52 -13.11 -24.95
N LEU A 172 -7.34 -12.45 -25.77
CA LEU A 172 -8.67 -12.94 -26.18
C LEU A 172 -8.59 -13.53 -27.61
N PRO A 173 -9.56 -14.33 -28.04
CA PRO A 173 -9.61 -14.83 -29.40
C PRO A 173 -9.47 -13.70 -30.43
N TYR A 174 -8.65 -13.91 -31.43
CA TYR A 174 -8.42 -12.91 -32.47
C TYR A 174 -8.17 -13.58 -33.82
N THR A 175 -8.42 -12.86 -34.91
CA THR A 175 -8.15 -13.34 -36.27
C THR A 175 -6.98 -12.58 -36.89
N MET A 176 -6.01 -13.32 -37.36
CA MET A 176 -4.86 -12.78 -38.08
C MET A 176 -4.62 -13.59 -39.37
N ASN A 177 -4.53 -12.89 -40.52
CA ASN A 177 -4.35 -13.52 -41.84
C ASN A 177 -5.39 -14.61 -42.18
N GLY A 178 -6.64 -14.43 -41.70
CA GLY A 178 -7.74 -15.39 -41.92
C GLY A 178 -7.75 -16.59 -40.99
N VAL A 179 -6.82 -16.69 -40.05
CA VAL A 179 -6.78 -17.76 -39.03
C VAL A 179 -7.25 -17.16 -37.71
N THR A 180 -8.20 -17.82 -37.05
CA THR A 180 -8.67 -17.45 -35.72
C THR A 180 -7.87 -18.19 -34.65
N GLU A 181 -7.22 -17.42 -33.80
CA GLU A 181 -6.43 -17.89 -32.65
C GLU A 181 -7.27 -17.81 -31.37
N PRO A 182 -7.22 -18.81 -30.49
CA PRO A 182 -8.10 -18.88 -29.32
C PRO A 182 -7.78 -17.86 -28.23
N GLY A 183 -6.57 -17.32 -28.19
CA GLY A 183 -6.09 -16.50 -27.07
C GLY A 183 -5.86 -17.34 -25.79
N PHE A 184 -5.52 -16.66 -24.68
CA PHE A 184 -5.38 -17.30 -23.36
C PHE A 184 -6.70 -17.36 -22.60
N TYR A 185 -7.56 -16.38 -22.84
CA TYR A 185 -8.81 -16.17 -22.11
C TYR A 185 -9.97 -16.01 -23.08
N THR A 186 -11.17 -16.22 -22.56
CA THR A 186 -12.43 -15.77 -23.17
C THR A 186 -12.91 -14.50 -22.46
N ASP A 187 -13.94 -13.85 -22.97
CA ASP A 187 -14.59 -12.71 -22.32
C ASP A 187 -15.09 -13.00 -20.89
N SER A 188 -15.33 -14.28 -20.57
CA SER A 188 -15.84 -14.70 -19.26
C SER A 188 -14.74 -15.23 -18.33
N THR A 189 -13.55 -15.54 -18.84
CA THR A 189 -12.44 -16.07 -18.06
C THR A 189 -11.29 -15.09 -17.87
N PHE A 190 -11.34 -13.92 -18.55
CA PHE A 190 -10.34 -12.87 -18.37
C PHE A 190 -10.65 -12.09 -17.10
N THR A 191 -10.28 -12.67 -15.97
CA THR A 191 -10.48 -12.12 -14.63
C THR A 191 -9.38 -12.58 -13.68
N LEU A 192 -9.21 -11.88 -12.57
CA LEU A 192 -8.33 -12.29 -11.48
C LEU A 192 -9.08 -13.22 -10.51
N PRO A 193 -8.38 -14.12 -9.79
CA PRO A 193 -8.96 -14.84 -8.65
C PRO A 193 -9.52 -13.87 -7.61
N SER A 194 -10.60 -14.27 -6.93
CA SER A 194 -11.37 -13.41 -6.02
C SER A 194 -10.53 -12.78 -4.91
N GLU A 195 -9.54 -13.52 -4.39
CA GLU A 195 -8.62 -13.07 -3.34
C GLU A 195 -7.68 -11.94 -3.79
N TYR A 196 -7.43 -11.79 -5.11
CA TYR A 196 -6.57 -10.75 -5.68
C TYR A 196 -7.35 -9.62 -6.37
N LEU A 197 -8.66 -9.82 -6.58
CA LEU A 197 -9.49 -8.95 -7.42
C LEU A 197 -9.47 -7.49 -6.98
N ASN A 198 -9.55 -7.25 -5.66
CA ASN A 198 -9.61 -5.91 -5.08
C ASN A 198 -8.23 -5.34 -4.69
N ASP A 199 -7.19 -6.15 -4.71
CA ASP A 199 -5.83 -5.79 -4.28
C ASP A 199 -4.83 -5.74 -5.45
N THR A 200 -5.31 -5.85 -6.70
CA THR A 200 -4.49 -5.70 -7.90
C THR A 200 -4.87 -4.43 -8.65
N TYR A 201 -3.89 -3.60 -8.95
CA TYR A 201 -4.07 -2.44 -9.82
C TYR A 201 -3.77 -2.83 -11.26
N VAL A 202 -4.76 -2.74 -12.13
CA VAL A 202 -4.64 -3.02 -13.57
C VAL A 202 -4.86 -1.73 -14.36
N GLN A 203 -3.94 -1.38 -15.25
CA GLN A 203 -4.07 -0.24 -16.17
C GLN A 203 -3.84 -0.66 -17.60
N ILE A 204 -4.78 -0.32 -18.47
CA ILE A 204 -4.67 -0.48 -19.93
C ILE A 204 -4.74 0.91 -20.56
N THR A 205 -3.74 1.27 -21.35
CA THR A 205 -3.68 2.53 -22.09
C THR A 205 -3.57 2.25 -23.57
N LYS A 206 -4.31 2.99 -24.41
CA LYS A 206 -4.26 2.90 -25.87
C LYS A 206 -3.98 4.28 -26.49
N GLY A 207 -3.24 4.31 -27.58
CA GLY A 207 -3.15 5.51 -28.41
C GLY A 207 -4.50 5.78 -29.08
N PHE A 208 -4.97 7.03 -29.03
CA PHE A 208 -6.27 7.41 -29.59
C PHE A 208 -6.41 7.08 -31.09
N LYS A 209 -5.28 7.14 -31.84
CA LYS A 209 -5.19 6.83 -33.28
C LYS A 209 -4.39 5.57 -33.57
N ASP A 210 -4.17 4.71 -32.55
CA ASP A 210 -3.36 3.50 -32.71
C ASP A 210 -4.04 2.49 -33.65
N ASP A 211 -3.50 2.37 -34.85
CA ASP A 211 -3.96 1.46 -35.91
C ASP A 211 -3.16 0.14 -35.96
N VAL A 212 -2.09 0.02 -35.17
CA VAL A 212 -1.28 -1.20 -35.06
C VAL A 212 -2.01 -2.25 -34.23
N VAL A 213 -2.36 -1.91 -33.00
CA VAL A 213 -3.12 -2.82 -32.10
C VAL A 213 -4.64 -2.65 -32.24
N LYS A 214 -5.09 -1.63 -32.96
CA LYS A 214 -6.51 -1.39 -33.30
C LYS A 214 -7.44 -1.45 -32.08
N GLN A 215 -8.41 -2.38 -32.11
CA GLN A 215 -9.45 -2.52 -31.09
C GLN A 215 -9.02 -3.41 -29.91
N HIS A 216 -7.89 -4.11 -29.98
CA HIS A 216 -7.56 -5.12 -28.98
C HIS A 216 -7.51 -4.61 -27.54
N PRO A 217 -6.89 -3.44 -27.24
CA PRO A 217 -6.94 -2.89 -25.87
C PRO A 217 -8.37 -2.58 -25.39
N LEU A 218 -9.25 -2.12 -26.30
CA LEU A 218 -10.67 -1.89 -25.99
C LEU A 218 -11.42 -3.20 -25.73
N LEU A 219 -11.14 -4.26 -26.50
CA LEU A 219 -11.74 -5.59 -26.26
C LEU A 219 -11.31 -6.15 -24.89
N TYR A 220 -10.07 -5.97 -24.48
CA TYR A 220 -9.59 -6.34 -23.14
C TYR A 220 -10.34 -5.57 -22.04
N HIS A 221 -10.49 -4.26 -22.22
CA HIS A 221 -11.30 -3.43 -21.33
C HIS A 221 -12.75 -3.95 -21.19
N GLN A 222 -13.41 -4.23 -22.32
CA GLN A 222 -14.78 -4.74 -22.33
C GLN A 222 -14.92 -6.11 -21.64
N ALA A 223 -13.96 -7.01 -21.84
CA ALA A 223 -13.94 -8.31 -21.17
C ALA A 223 -13.75 -8.15 -19.64
N LEU A 224 -12.86 -7.26 -19.20
CA LEU A 224 -12.67 -6.97 -17.78
C LEU A 224 -13.90 -6.29 -17.15
N GLN A 225 -14.63 -5.45 -17.91
CA GLN A 225 -15.92 -4.91 -17.46
C GLN A 225 -16.97 -6.03 -17.28
N LYS A 226 -17.05 -6.96 -18.24
CA LYS A 226 -17.98 -8.10 -18.20
C LYS A 226 -17.74 -9.02 -17.01
N THR A 227 -16.49 -9.20 -16.60
CA THR A 227 -16.10 -10.01 -15.44
C THR A 227 -16.07 -9.22 -14.12
N ASN A 228 -16.46 -7.93 -14.14
CA ASN A 228 -16.35 -7.02 -13.00
C ASN A 228 -14.93 -6.92 -12.41
N THR A 229 -13.90 -7.13 -13.21
CA THR A 229 -12.49 -6.98 -12.77
C THR A 229 -12.13 -5.49 -12.69
N PRO A 230 -11.76 -4.96 -11.51
CA PRO A 230 -11.39 -3.55 -11.36
C PRO A 230 -10.16 -3.21 -12.22
N HIS A 231 -10.27 -2.19 -13.05
CA HIS A 231 -9.17 -1.72 -13.89
C HIS A 231 -9.37 -0.27 -14.34
N VAL A 232 -8.28 0.33 -14.78
CA VAL A 232 -8.27 1.65 -15.43
C VAL A 232 -8.05 1.44 -16.92
N TYR A 233 -8.92 2.04 -17.74
CA TYR A 233 -8.75 2.11 -19.19
C TYR A 233 -8.89 3.56 -19.65
N TYR A 234 -7.98 4.00 -20.50
CA TYR A 234 -8.12 5.27 -21.22
C TYR A 234 -7.36 5.29 -22.54
N GLU A 235 -7.82 6.14 -23.43
CA GLU A 235 -7.14 6.48 -24.68
C GLU A 235 -6.45 7.84 -24.57
N THR A 236 -5.29 8.00 -25.20
CA THR A 236 -4.49 9.23 -25.11
C THR A 236 -3.82 9.57 -26.43
N MET A 237 -3.56 10.87 -26.62
CA MET A 237 -2.64 11.34 -27.68
C MET A 237 -1.18 11.10 -27.27
N GLY A 238 -0.91 10.80 -25.99
CA GLY A 238 0.44 10.74 -25.45
C GLY A 238 1.06 12.12 -25.22
N GLY A 239 2.34 12.12 -24.86
CA GLY A 239 3.08 13.36 -24.60
C GLY A 239 3.00 13.84 -23.15
N ASP A 240 3.37 15.08 -22.91
CA ASP A 240 3.42 15.76 -21.63
C ASP A 240 2.95 17.22 -21.76
N PRO A 241 2.92 18.02 -20.69
CA PRO A 241 2.49 19.43 -20.77
C PRO A 241 3.26 20.31 -21.76
N SER A 242 4.45 19.89 -22.19
CA SER A 242 5.26 20.62 -23.19
C SER A 242 4.91 20.31 -24.63
N GLY A 243 4.18 19.20 -24.89
CA GLY A 243 3.73 18.81 -26.23
C GLY A 243 2.96 17.50 -26.25
N SER A 244 1.88 17.45 -27.04
CA SER A 244 1.10 16.24 -27.28
C SER A 244 1.79 15.33 -28.29
N GLY A 245 1.65 14.01 -28.10
CA GLY A 245 1.98 13.01 -29.10
C GLY A 245 0.96 12.97 -30.24
N SER A 246 1.15 12.06 -31.17
CA SER A 246 0.22 11.86 -32.31
C SER A 246 -0.96 10.95 -31.97
N GLY A 247 -0.88 10.21 -30.88
CA GLY A 247 -1.86 9.21 -30.48
C GLY A 247 -1.73 7.87 -31.23
N ASN A 248 -0.64 7.69 -31.98
CA ASN A 248 -0.35 6.46 -32.71
C ASN A 248 0.33 5.41 -31.79
N HIS A 249 0.83 4.31 -32.39
CA HIS A 249 1.60 3.27 -31.69
C HIS A 249 3.05 3.73 -31.45
N GLU A 250 3.26 4.63 -30.49
CA GLU A 250 4.51 5.37 -30.36
C GLU A 250 4.96 5.60 -28.91
N LYS A 251 6.23 6.02 -28.75
CA LYS A 251 6.83 6.25 -27.43
C LYS A 251 6.07 7.29 -26.60
N ALA A 252 5.56 8.35 -27.20
CA ALA A 252 4.82 9.40 -26.49
C ALA A 252 3.57 8.83 -25.78
N VAL A 253 2.92 7.82 -26.38
CA VAL A 253 1.75 7.15 -25.82
C VAL A 253 2.14 6.19 -24.69
N TYR A 254 3.11 5.29 -24.92
CA TYR A 254 3.44 4.33 -23.86
C TYR A 254 4.19 4.98 -22.69
N GLN A 255 4.99 6.00 -22.90
CA GLN A 255 5.63 6.75 -21.82
C GLN A 255 4.61 7.52 -20.99
N HIS A 256 3.57 8.09 -21.62
CA HIS A 256 2.44 8.68 -20.92
C HIS A 256 1.69 7.64 -20.08
N GLY A 257 1.43 6.47 -20.65
CA GLY A 257 0.83 5.33 -19.95
C GLY A 257 1.69 4.88 -18.76
N PHE A 258 2.99 4.74 -18.96
CA PHE A 258 3.94 4.35 -17.92
C PHE A 258 4.01 5.37 -16.78
N TYR A 259 4.10 6.67 -17.10
CA TYR A 259 4.08 7.72 -16.08
C TYR A 259 2.81 7.67 -15.21
N ASN A 260 1.64 7.57 -15.84
CA ASN A 260 0.37 7.48 -15.10
C ASN A 260 0.25 6.17 -14.31
N PHE A 261 0.81 5.06 -14.81
CA PHE A 261 0.90 3.80 -14.08
C PHE A 261 1.74 3.97 -12.82
N MET A 262 2.95 4.54 -12.93
CA MET A 262 3.84 4.78 -11.80
C MET A 262 3.22 5.65 -10.72
N LYS A 263 2.43 6.64 -11.08
CA LYS A 263 1.69 7.49 -10.11
C LYS A 263 0.67 6.74 -9.26
N ASN A 264 0.28 5.54 -9.65
CA ASN A 264 -0.78 4.77 -8.99
C ASN A 264 -0.29 3.46 -8.35
N ILE A 265 0.96 3.06 -8.59
CA ILE A 265 1.54 1.84 -8.01
C ILE A 265 2.35 2.12 -6.73
N PHE A 266 2.63 1.04 -5.98
CA PHE A 266 3.36 1.06 -4.71
C PHE A 266 2.73 1.99 -3.66
N LYS A 267 1.47 2.33 -3.88
CA LYS A 267 0.62 2.97 -2.88
C LYS A 267 -0.12 1.89 -2.13
N PRO A 268 -0.28 2.05 -0.82
CA PRO A 268 -1.07 1.09 -0.06
C PRO A 268 -2.50 1.06 -0.60
N ASN A 269 -3.06 -0.13 -0.82
CA ASN A 269 -4.48 -0.25 -1.12
C ASN A 269 -5.28 0.15 0.12
N VAL A 270 -5.78 1.37 0.11
CA VAL A 270 -6.54 1.96 1.21
C VAL A 270 -8.03 2.10 0.88
N THR A 271 -8.52 1.32 -0.07
CA THR A 271 -9.93 1.30 -0.44
C THR A 271 -10.78 0.78 0.73
N VAL A 272 -11.84 1.49 1.05
CA VAL A 272 -12.87 1.08 2.00
C VAL A 272 -14.13 0.73 1.22
N PRO A 273 -14.60 -0.52 1.25
CA PRO A 273 -15.79 -0.95 0.52
C PRO A 273 -17.03 -0.18 0.94
N ALA A 274 -18.02 -0.11 0.06
CA ALA A 274 -19.32 0.47 0.34
C ALA A 274 -19.97 -0.18 1.57
N GLY A 275 -20.45 0.63 2.49
CA GLY A 275 -21.12 0.18 3.72
C GLY A 275 -20.20 -0.36 4.82
N ALA A 276 -18.88 -0.41 4.62
CA ALA A 276 -17.96 -0.85 5.67
C ALA A 276 -17.96 0.06 6.91
N LEU A 277 -18.31 1.33 6.74
CA LEU A 277 -18.38 2.33 7.82
C LEU A 277 -19.81 2.59 8.33
N ARG A 278 -20.79 1.78 7.94
CA ARG A 278 -22.19 1.97 8.33
C ARG A 278 -22.42 1.68 9.83
N LYS A 279 -23.36 2.42 10.45
CA LYS A 279 -23.72 2.25 11.86
C LYS A 279 -24.89 1.29 12.11
N ASP A 280 -25.54 0.79 11.09
CA ASP A 280 -26.70 -0.12 11.12
C ASP A 280 -26.34 -1.58 10.83
N GLY A 281 -25.06 -1.93 10.91
CA GLY A 281 -24.55 -3.28 10.70
C GLY A 281 -24.65 -4.17 11.94
N VAL A 282 -23.81 -5.21 11.98
CA VAL A 282 -23.68 -6.12 13.12
C VAL A 282 -23.23 -5.36 14.37
N LYS A 283 -23.81 -5.69 15.50
CA LYS A 283 -23.51 -5.08 16.79
C LYS A 283 -22.97 -6.10 17.77
N GLY A 284 -21.80 -5.81 18.33
CA GLY A 284 -21.34 -6.38 19.56
C GLY A 284 -21.93 -5.65 20.78
N THR A 285 -21.29 -5.76 21.89
CA THR A 285 -21.68 -5.08 23.15
C THR A 285 -20.62 -4.10 23.60
N THR A 286 -21.02 -3.03 24.29
CA THR A 286 -20.09 -2.11 24.94
C THR A 286 -20.40 -2.05 26.42
N GLU A 287 -19.37 -2.02 27.25
CA GLU A 287 -19.50 -1.91 28.73
C GLU A 287 -18.43 -0.97 29.31
N GLU A 288 -18.74 -0.29 30.39
CA GLU A 288 -17.75 0.46 31.17
C GLU A 288 -16.90 -0.52 31.99
N PHE A 289 -15.61 -0.32 31.96
CA PHE A 289 -14.64 -1.08 32.74
C PHE A 289 -13.86 -0.15 33.65
N GLU A 290 -13.93 -0.41 34.97
CA GLU A 290 -13.18 0.30 35.99
C GLU A 290 -11.87 -0.41 36.30
N TYR A 291 -10.79 0.37 36.46
CA TYR A 291 -9.48 -0.14 36.84
C TYR A 291 -8.76 0.84 37.79
N GLU A 292 -7.87 0.30 38.59
CA GLU A 292 -7.03 1.10 39.47
C GLU A 292 -5.77 1.54 38.77
N SER A 293 -5.50 2.85 38.78
CA SER A 293 -4.29 3.45 38.23
C SER A 293 -3.43 4.05 39.35
N THR A 294 -2.16 3.71 39.34
CA THR A 294 -1.11 4.32 40.14
C THR A 294 -0.24 5.30 39.33
N ALA A 295 -0.56 5.47 38.04
CA ALA A 295 0.25 6.25 37.12
C ALA A 295 -0.18 7.72 37.02
N VAL A 296 -1.39 8.08 37.44
CA VAL A 296 -2.01 9.39 37.17
C VAL A 296 -1.89 10.40 38.30
N ALA A 297 -1.50 9.94 39.49
CA ALA A 297 -1.25 10.81 40.65
C ALA A 297 -0.17 10.19 41.54
N GLU A 298 0.87 10.95 41.86
CA GLU A 298 1.99 10.46 42.69
C GLU A 298 1.53 10.00 44.08
N GLY A 299 1.91 8.78 44.44
CA GLY A 299 1.59 8.19 45.75
C GLY A 299 0.12 7.84 45.98
N LYS A 300 -0.73 7.94 44.95
CA LYS A 300 -2.17 7.65 45.04
C LYS A 300 -2.57 6.55 44.05
N THR A 301 -3.61 5.80 44.44
CA THR A 301 -4.36 4.95 43.48
C THR A 301 -5.66 5.66 43.12
N VAL A 302 -5.93 5.78 41.83
CA VAL A 302 -7.10 6.47 41.30
C VAL A 302 -7.92 5.47 40.49
N THR A 303 -9.21 5.33 40.77
CA THR A 303 -10.12 4.55 39.93
C THR A 303 -10.39 5.27 38.62
N ARG A 304 -10.04 4.66 37.50
CA ARG A 304 -10.25 5.18 36.15
C ARG A 304 -11.21 4.28 35.38
N LYS A 305 -11.75 4.82 34.30
CA LYS A 305 -12.68 4.11 33.41
C LYS A 305 -12.15 4.00 31.97
N ALA A 306 -12.49 2.89 31.35
CA ALA A 306 -12.39 2.68 29.90
C ALA A 306 -13.74 2.15 29.40
N LEU A 307 -14.09 2.45 28.13
CA LEU A 307 -15.17 1.74 27.45
C LEU A 307 -14.57 0.51 26.76
N VAL A 308 -15.19 -0.66 26.93
CA VAL A 308 -14.76 -1.90 26.29
C VAL A 308 -15.81 -2.35 25.28
N GLY A 309 -15.41 -2.54 24.02
CA GLY A 309 -16.24 -3.10 22.96
C GLY A 309 -15.91 -4.58 22.76
N LEU A 310 -16.90 -5.44 22.93
CA LEU A 310 -16.80 -6.88 22.73
C LEU A 310 -17.47 -7.29 21.42
N PRO A 311 -16.93 -8.27 20.67
CA PRO A 311 -17.56 -8.75 19.45
C PRO A 311 -18.91 -9.42 19.74
N ASP A 312 -19.77 -9.49 18.71
CA ASP A 312 -21.02 -10.24 18.80
C ASP A 312 -20.75 -11.71 19.18
N GLY A 313 -21.49 -12.22 20.16
CA GLY A 313 -21.26 -13.57 20.69
C GLY A 313 -19.93 -13.77 21.41
N TYR A 314 -19.35 -12.73 22.02
CA TYR A 314 -18.13 -12.86 22.85
C TYR A 314 -18.17 -14.09 23.75
N ASN A 315 -17.11 -14.90 23.66
CA ASN A 315 -16.99 -16.14 24.43
C ASN A 315 -15.73 -16.13 25.31
N PRO A 316 -15.84 -16.13 26.64
CA PRO A 316 -14.69 -16.08 27.54
C PRO A 316 -13.77 -17.31 27.47
N LYS A 317 -14.17 -18.38 26.76
CA LYS A 317 -13.31 -19.54 26.49
C LYS A 317 -12.45 -19.38 25.21
N LYS A 318 -12.77 -18.41 24.35
CA LYS A 318 -11.98 -18.03 23.16
C LYS A 318 -11.08 -16.87 23.53
N LYS A 319 -9.87 -16.82 22.98
CA LYS A 319 -8.95 -15.68 23.19
C LYS A 319 -9.00 -14.73 22.01
N TYR A 320 -8.97 -13.42 22.28
CA TYR A 320 -9.12 -12.34 21.31
C TYR A 320 -7.91 -11.40 21.31
N PRO A 321 -7.46 -10.91 20.17
CA PRO A 321 -6.56 -9.76 20.11
C PRO A 321 -7.20 -8.53 20.77
N VAL A 322 -6.37 -7.57 21.22
CA VAL A 322 -6.85 -6.35 21.88
C VAL A 322 -6.40 -5.11 21.11
N VAL A 323 -7.31 -4.16 20.97
CA VAL A 323 -7.10 -2.92 20.21
C VAL A 323 -7.43 -1.71 21.08
N TYR A 324 -6.43 -0.91 21.40
CA TYR A 324 -6.56 0.31 22.19
C TYR A 324 -6.81 1.50 21.29
N GLY A 325 -7.99 2.15 21.41
CA GLY A 325 -8.39 3.34 20.65
C GLY A 325 -8.30 4.61 21.48
N LEU A 326 -7.46 5.56 21.08
CA LEU A 326 -7.14 6.78 21.82
C LEU A 326 -7.88 7.99 21.23
N HIS A 327 -8.66 8.67 22.05
CA HIS A 327 -9.53 9.76 21.62
C HIS A 327 -8.81 11.08 21.34
N GLY A 328 -9.47 12.06 20.72
CA GLY A 328 -8.97 13.40 20.48
C GLY A 328 -8.91 14.27 21.75
N TYR A 329 -8.29 15.44 21.62
CA TYR A 329 -8.23 16.44 22.70
C TYR A 329 -9.62 16.80 23.22
N GLY A 330 -9.79 16.83 24.55
CA GLY A 330 -11.04 17.20 25.22
C GLY A 330 -12.18 16.16 25.10
N TRP A 331 -11.92 15.01 24.49
CA TRP A 331 -12.88 13.90 24.40
C TRP A 331 -12.74 12.96 25.62
N GLY A 332 -13.57 11.90 25.65
CA GLY A 332 -13.56 10.87 26.67
C GLY A 332 -13.79 9.48 26.09
N ILE A 333 -14.04 8.51 26.95
CA ILE A 333 -14.11 7.08 26.61
C ILE A 333 -15.17 6.70 25.57
N TYR A 334 -16.23 7.51 25.42
CA TYR A 334 -17.37 7.17 24.54
C TYR A 334 -17.24 7.68 23.11
N ASN A 335 -16.48 8.76 22.86
CA ASN A 335 -16.55 9.50 21.61
C ASN A 335 -16.19 8.66 20.38
N LEU A 336 -15.13 7.85 20.45
CA LEU A 336 -14.73 7.01 19.31
C LEU A 336 -15.78 5.94 18.97
N ALA A 337 -16.39 5.32 19.97
CA ALA A 337 -17.45 4.35 19.77
C ALA A 337 -18.73 5.00 19.24
N GLN A 338 -19.13 6.16 19.78
CA GLN A 338 -20.30 6.95 19.29
C GLN A 338 -20.12 7.40 17.84
N ASP A 339 -18.91 7.69 17.42
CA ASP A 339 -18.59 8.04 16.03
C ASP A 339 -18.63 6.83 15.07
N GLY A 340 -18.59 5.61 15.59
CA GLY A 340 -18.71 4.37 14.83
C GLY A 340 -17.43 3.53 14.74
N ALA A 341 -16.44 3.76 15.60
CA ALA A 341 -15.21 2.95 15.60
C ALA A 341 -15.49 1.47 15.87
N THR A 342 -16.42 1.17 16.77
CA THR A 342 -16.88 -0.20 17.04
C THR A 342 -17.58 -0.80 15.82
N ASP A 343 -18.42 -0.01 15.15
CA ASP A 343 -19.17 -0.45 13.97
C ASP A 343 -18.24 -0.85 12.80
N VAL A 344 -17.17 -0.09 12.56
CA VAL A 344 -16.17 -0.41 11.53
C VAL A 344 -15.57 -1.79 11.74
N VAL A 345 -15.20 -2.11 12.98
CA VAL A 345 -14.57 -3.38 13.33
C VAL A 345 -15.57 -4.53 13.29
N TRP A 346 -16.78 -4.34 13.86
CA TRP A 346 -17.82 -5.35 13.82
C TRP A 346 -18.32 -5.66 12.39
N ASN A 347 -18.48 -4.62 11.54
CA ASN A 347 -18.81 -4.82 10.14
C ASN A 347 -17.68 -5.54 9.39
N GLY A 348 -16.42 -5.21 9.67
CA GLY A 348 -15.27 -5.86 9.07
C GLY A 348 -15.19 -7.34 9.41
N TYR A 349 -15.47 -7.70 10.66
CA TYR A 349 -15.61 -9.09 11.11
C TYR A 349 -16.78 -9.80 10.41
N ALA A 350 -17.96 -9.20 10.41
CA ALA A 350 -19.16 -9.79 9.80
C ALA A 350 -19.07 -10.01 8.29
N ASN A 351 -18.11 -9.36 7.63
CA ASN A 351 -17.83 -9.50 6.19
C ASN A 351 -16.53 -10.29 5.91
N ASP A 352 -16.04 -11.05 6.87
CA ASP A 352 -14.82 -11.89 6.75
C ASP A 352 -13.56 -11.11 6.32
N VAL A 353 -13.46 -9.83 6.71
CA VAL A 353 -12.29 -8.99 6.41
C VAL A 353 -11.29 -9.00 7.57
N MET A 354 -11.77 -9.06 8.81
CA MET A 354 -10.96 -8.95 10.03
C MET A 354 -11.34 -10.01 11.06
N GLU A 355 -10.38 -10.37 11.94
CA GLU A 355 -10.67 -11.21 13.10
C GLU A 355 -11.53 -10.46 14.13
N GLU A 356 -12.24 -11.21 14.97
CA GLU A 356 -12.89 -10.67 16.17
C GLU A 356 -11.83 -10.17 17.16
N VAL A 357 -12.00 -8.95 17.65
CA VAL A 357 -11.10 -8.32 18.60
C VAL A 357 -11.87 -7.70 19.77
N ILE A 358 -11.21 -7.52 20.90
CA ILE A 358 -11.67 -6.67 22.00
C ILE A 358 -11.15 -5.26 21.77
N MET A 359 -12.04 -4.27 21.76
CA MET A 359 -11.68 -2.86 21.65
C MET A 359 -11.70 -2.21 23.02
N VAL A 360 -10.72 -1.39 23.35
CA VAL A 360 -10.60 -0.70 24.63
C VAL A 360 -10.38 0.80 24.35
N PHE A 361 -11.24 1.64 24.87
CA PHE A 361 -11.21 3.09 24.72
C PHE A 361 -10.98 3.76 26.09
N PRO A 362 -9.72 3.98 26.50
CA PRO A 362 -9.40 4.66 27.75
C PRO A 362 -9.67 6.16 27.66
N ASN A 363 -9.80 6.82 28.79
CA ASN A 363 -9.60 8.26 28.86
C ASN A 363 -8.09 8.53 28.82
N ILE A 364 -7.61 9.21 27.76
CA ILE A 364 -6.17 9.48 27.58
C ILE A 364 -5.67 10.75 28.28
N CYS A 365 -6.53 11.53 28.94
CA CYS A 365 -6.06 12.57 29.84
C CYS A 365 -5.68 11.93 31.18
N ALA A 366 -4.42 11.53 31.35
CA ALA A 366 -3.93 10.71 32.42
C ALA A 366 -3.40 11.56 33.59
N ASN A 367 -4.30 12.35 34.19
CA ASN A 367 -4.15 13.03 35.46
C ASN A 367 -5.25 12.58 36.46
N GLU A 368 -5.21 13.07 37.69
CA GLU A 368 -6.16 12.68 38.75
C GLU A 368 -7.62 13.00 38.37
N SER A 369 -7.87 14.12 37.69
CA SER A 369 -9.22 14.54 37.27
C SER A 369 -9.72 13.84 36.00
N GLY A 370 -8.83 13.31 35.16
CA GLY A 370 -9.17 12.81 33.85
C GLY A 370 -9.57 13.90 32.85
N GLN A 371 -9.26 15.17 33.13
CA GLN A 371 -9.66 16.31 32.29
C GLN A 371 -8.47 17.26 32.04
N GLY A 372 -8.39 17.81 30.83
CA GLY A 372 -7.42 18.85 30.48
C GLY A 372 -7.96 20.23 30.81
N ALA A 373 -7.12 21.10 31.37
CA ALA A 373 -7.45 22.47 31.79
C ALA A 373 -7.04 23.53 30.75
N GLY A 374 -7.12 23.24 29.46
CA GLY A 374 -6.75 24.15 28.36
C GLY A 374 -5.48 23.72 27.61
N TYR A 375 -5.07 24.48 26.62
CA TYR A 375 -3.87 24.22 25.79
C TYR A 375 -2.60 24.71 26.51
N ASN A 376 -2.10 23.94 27.46
CA ASN A 376 -0.90 24.26 28.24
C ASN A 376 -0.05 23.00 28.48
N GLN A 377 1.17 23.19 28.97
CA GLN A 377 2.11 22.08 29.19
C GLN A 377 1.60 21.03 30.15
N GLU A 378 0.95 21.43 31.24
CA GLU A 378 0.37 20.49 32.21
C GLU A 378 -0.65 19.53 31.58
N THR A 379 -1.49 20.06 30.70
CA THR A 379 -2.45 19.25 29.94
C THR A 379 -1.74 18.34 28.95
N TYR A 380 -0.72 18.80 28.25
CA TYR A 380 0.05 17.94 27.34
C TYR A 380 0.79 16.84 28.10
N ASP A 381 1.40 17.15 29.24
CA ASP A 381 2.04 16.15 30.12
C ASP A 381 1.05 15.09 30.59
N ALA A 382 -0.20 15.48 30.87
CA ALA A 382 -1.26 14.54 31.22
C ALA A 382 -1.63 13.62 30.05
N TYR A 383 -1.63 14.11 28.80
CA TYR A 383 -1.83 13.27 27.62
C TYR A 383 -0.61 12.35 27.41
N ASP A 384 0.60 12.84 27.48
CA ASP A 384 1.83 12.03 27.35
C ASP A 384 1.91 10.92 28.39
N ASN A 385 1.41 11.19 29.62
CA ASN A 385 1.36 10.20 30.69
C ASN A 385 0.35 9.06 30.44
N CYS A 386 -0.54 9.19 29.45
CA CYS A 386 -1.48 8.11 29.14
C CYS A 386 -0.76 6.80 28.75
N VAL A 387 0.42 6.89 28.19
CA VAL A 387 1.23 5.72 27.83
C VAL A 387 1.60 4.92 29.07
N ASN A 388 2.01 5.61 30.15
CA ASN A 388 2.33 4.98 31.42
C ASN A 388 1.09 4.33 32.06
N ASP A 389 -0.05 5.02 32.06
CA ASP A 389 -1.32 4.49 32.58
C ASP A 389 -1.81 3.27 31.76
N ILE A 390 -1.78 3.33 30.43
CA ILE A 390 -2.19 2.23 29.57
C ILE A 390 -1.30 1.00 29.80
N VAL A 391 0.02 1.17 29.73
CA VAL A 391 0.96 0.03 29.76
C VAL A 391 1.04 -0.61 31.14
N ASN A 392 1.07 0.20 32.22
CA ASN A 392 1.33 -0.30 33.56
C ASN A 392 0.06 -0.58 34.39
N CYS A 393 -1.08 0.01 34.03
CA CYS A 393 -2.32 -0.13 34.80
C CYS A 393 -3.43 -0.78 33.97
N LEU A 394 -3.85 -0.19 32.86
CA LEU A 394 -4.99 -0.65 32.08
C LEU A 394 -4.74 -2.01 31.40
N MET A 395 -3.63 -2.18 30.68
CA MET A 395 -3.33 -3.44 29.97
C MET A 395 -3.31 -4.66 30.92
N PRO A 396 -2.64 -4.61 32.11
CA PRO A 396 -2.71 -5.68 33.07
C PRO A 396 -4.14 -5.96 33.58
N ALA A 397 -4.96 -4.91 33.82
CA ALA A 397 -6.33 -5.05 34.24
C ALA A 397 -7.22 -5.71 33.18
N ILE A 398 -7.11 -5.29 31.92
CA ILE A 398 -7.81 -5.91 30.77
C ILE A 398 -7.39 -7.38 30.59
N ASN A 399 -6.10 -7.68 30.66
CA ASN A 399 -5.58 -9.05 30.54
C ASN A 399 -6.05 -9.98 31.65
N LYS A 400 -6.33 -9.43 32.84
CA LYS A 400 -6.85 -10.19 33.96
C LYS A 400 -8.36 -10.44 33.86
N HIS A 401 -9.11 -9.48 33.31
CA HIS A 401 -10.58 -9.51 33.28
C HIS A 401 -11.15 -10.21 32.06
N TYR A 402 -10.56 -9.96 30.87
CA TYR A 402 -11.05 -10.50 29.60
C TYR A 402 -10.17 -11.63 29.07
N SER A 403 -10.74 -12.42 28.15
CA SER A 403 -10.03 -13.54 27.51
C SER A 403 -9.21 -13.05 26.32
N VAL A 404 -7.99 -12.59 26.59
CA VAL A 404 -7.12 -11.95 25.59
C VAL A 404 -6.02 -12.87 25.07
N LYS A 405 -5.66 -12.71 23.79
CA LYS A 405 -4.39 -13.18 23.23
C LYS A 405 -3.32 -12.18 23.66
N THR A 406 -2.32 -12.61 24.40
CA THR A 406 -1.20 -11.76 24.83
C THR A 406 -0.11 -11.66 23.77
N GLY A 407 0.77 -10.67 23.92
CA GLY A 407 1.92 -10.43 23.05
C GLY A 407 1.67 -9.37 21.97
N ARG A 408 2.76 -8.74 21.54
CA ARG A 408 2.72 -7.55 20.67
C ARG A 408 1.96 -7.76 19.35
N LEU A 409 2.07 -8.94 18.73
CA LEU A 409 1.38 -9.29 17.48
C LEU A 409 -0.11 -9.60 17.63
N ASN A 410 -0.62 -9.51 18.88
CA ASN A 410 -2.04 -9.58 19.20
C ASN A 410 -2.55 -8.27 19.80
N THR A 411 -1.75 -7.19 19.77
CA THR A 411 -2.05 -5.91 20.40
C THR A 411 -1.83 -4.75 19.46
N ALA A 412 -2.87 -3.95 19.24
CA ALA A 412 -2.81 -2.72 18.47
C ALA A 412 -3.07 -1.50 19.34
N VAL A 413 -2.45 -0.37 18.99
CA VAL A 413 -2.79 0.96 19.49
C VAL A 413 -3.04 1.89 18.32
N TRP A 414 -4.13 2.62 18.35
CA TRP A 414 -4.44 3.64 17.36
C TRP A 414 -5.12 4.84 17.99
N GLY A 415 -5.15 5.95 17.28
CA GLY A 415 -5.87 7.10 17.79
C GLY A 415 -6.09 8.20 16.76
N PHE A 416 -6.95 9.14 17.13
CA PHE A 416 -7.31 10.30 16.33
C PHE A 416 -6.80 11.58 16.99
N SER A 417 -6.25 12.51 16.20
CA SER A 417 -5.80 13.82 16.67
C SER A 417 -4.76 13.69 17.82
N MET A 418 -5.07 14.15 19.02
CA MET A 418 -4.24 13.95 20.22
C MET A 418 -4.00 12.45 20.46
N GLY A 419 -5.03 11.62 20.36
CA GLY A 419 -4.88 10.16 20.44
C GLY A 419 -3.97 9.57 19.38
N GLY A 420 -3.92 10.16 18.18
CA GLY A 420 -2.99 9.76 17.12
C GLY A 420 -1.54 10.08 17.47
N ARG A 421 -1.29 11.23 18.11
CA ARG A 421 0.01 11.58 18.70
C ARG A 421 0.42 10.58 19.77
N GLU A 422 -0.51 10.24 20.68
CA GLU A 422 -0.23 9.31 21.78
C GLU A 422 -0.11 7.84 21.30
N ALA A 423 -0.77 7.46 20.22
CA ALA A 423 -0.56 6.15 19.60
C ALA A 423 0.88 5.98 19.08
N LEU A 424 1.45 7.02 18.47
CA LEU A 424 2.87 7.04 18.09
C LEU A 424 3.77 7.04 19.32
N ASN A 425 3.44 7.83 20.35
CA ASN A 425 4.16 7.85 21.64
C ASN A 425 4.22 6.43 22.25
N ALA A 426 3.06 5.78 22.41
CA ALA A 426 2.94 4.45 23.00
C ALA A 426 3.68 3.38 22.18
N GLY A 427 3.44 3.34 20.88
CA GLY A 427 3.99 2.32 20.01
C GLY A 427 5.50 2.39 19.84
N PHE A 428 6.07 3.60 19.78
CA PHE A 428 7.51 3.80 19.62
C PHE A 428 8.30 3.67 20.94
N LYS A 429 7.68 4.00 22.08
CA LYS A 429 8.30 3.77 23.39
C LYS A 429 8.18 2.32 23.86
N HIS A 430 7.10 1.62 23.46
CA HIS A 430 6.81 0.24 23.89
C HIS A 430 6.59 -0.71 22.69
N PRO A 431 7.55 -0.84 21.77
CA PRO A 431 7.42 -1.74 20.61
C PRO A 431 7.36 -3.22 21.01
N ASP A 432 7.72 -3.55 22.26
CA ASP A 432 7.54 -4.87 22.88
C ASP A 432 6.07 -5.17 23.24
N LYS A 433 5.21 -4.16 23.33
CA LYS A 433 3.78 -4.27 23.66
C LYS A 433 2.90 -4.19 22.42
N PHE A 434 3.23 -3.35 21.45
CA PHE A 434 2.37 -3.04 20.31
C PHE A 434 3.02 -3.47 18.98
N GLY A 435 2.38 -4.39 18.26
CA GLY A 435 2.78 -4.79 16.91
C GLY A 435 2.16 -3.93 15.81
N TYR A 436 1.09 -3.19 16.14
CA TYR A 436 0.30 -2.41 15.19
C TYR A 436 0.01 -1.03 15.76
N ILE A 437 0.38 0.01 15.01
CA ILE A 437 0.30 1.42 15.43
C ILE A 437 -0.45 2.20 14.36
N GLY A 438 -1.56 2.84 14.73
CA GLY A 438 -2.36 3.68 13.85
C GLY A 438 -2.44 5.13 14.34
N ALA A 439 -1.96 6.09 13.57
CA ALA A 439 -2.03 7.50 13.88
C ALA A 439 -2.86 8.24 12.82
N PHE A 440 -4.08 8.64 13.18
CA PHE A 440 -5.02 9.24 12.25
C PHE A 440 -5.18 10.72 12.54
N CYS A 441 -4.82 11.57 11.57
CA CYS A 441 -4.70 13.01 11.74
C CYS A 441 -3.93 13.37 13.02
N PRO A 442 -2.72 12.77 13.29
CA PRO A 442 -2.02 12.96 14.55
C PRO A 442 -1.69 14.43 14.82
N ALA A 443 -1.96 14.85 16.06
CA ALA A 443 -1.68 16.20 16.52
C ALA A 443 -0.17 16.52 16.50
N PRO A 444 0.23 17.82 16.49
CA PRO A 444 1.61 18.24 16.65
C PRO A 444 2.22 17.77 17.98
N GLY A 445 3.56 17.76 18.06
CA GLY A 445 4.30 17.46 19.30
C GLY A 445 4.90 16.05 19.38
N VAL A 446 4.73 15.19 18.38
CA VAL A 446 5.54 13.95 18.26
C VAL A 446 6.99 14.33 17.98
N LEU A 447 7.22 15.21 17.02
CA LEU A 447 8.48 15.89 16.74
C LEU A 447 8.44 17.32 17.27
N PRO A 448 9.58 18.01 17.44
CA PRO A 448 9.62 19.39 17.88
C PRO A 448 8.67 20.27 17.06
N TYR A 449 7.84 21.04 17.75
CA TYR A 449 6.84 21.89 17.14
C TYR A 449 6.79 23.25 17.82
N SER A 450 6.97 24.34 17.05
CA SER A 450 7.07 25.69 17.60
C SER A 450 8.22 25.77 18.64
N ALA A 451 7.94 26.13 19.89
CA ALA A 451 8.91 26.18 20.98
C ALA A 451 9.00 24.88 21.80
N GLU A 452 8.19 23.86 21.47
CA GLU A 452 8.11 22.59 22.21
C GLU A 452 9.13 21.56 21.67
N LYS A 453 9.75 20.81 22.60
CA LYS A 453 10.79 19.82 22.27
C LYS A 453 10.29 18.60 21.50
N GLY A 454 8.99 18.31 21.53
CA GLY A 454 8.41 17.08 21.03
C GLY A 454 8.70 15.86 21.92
N ILE A 455 8.00 14.77 21.67
CA ILE A 455 8.21 13.48 22.36
C ILE A 455 9.51 12.83 21.88
N PHE A 456 9.81 12.96 20.60
CA PHE A 456 11.01 12.48 19.92
C PHE A 456 11.70 13.62 19.16
N THR A 457 12.98 13.48 18.91
CA THR A 457 13.68 14.22 17.84
C THR A 457 13.52 13.47 16.52
N GLU A 458 13.87 14.11 15.40
CA GLU A 458 13.88 13.42 14.11
C GLU A 458 14.68 12.10 14.14
N ASP A 459 15.87 12.11 14.76
CA ASP A 459 16.75 10.94 14.78
C ASP A 459 16.31 9.86 15.79
N THR A 460 15.57 10.24 16.84
CA THR A 460 15.05 9.27 17.84
C THR A 460 13.66 8.75 17.52
N PHE A 461 12.97 9.31 16.51
CA PHE A 461 11.69 8.81 16.04
C PHE A 461 11.89 7.58 15.14
N THR A 462 12.35 6.51 15.74
CA THR A 462 12.66 5.24 15.10
C THR A 462 12.29 4.05 15.99
N LEU A 463 12.18 2.88 15.40
CA LEU A 463 12.01 1.61 16.13
C LEU A 463 13.37 0.91 16.25
N PRO A 464 13.62 0.15 17.33
CA PRO A 464 14.74 -0.77 17.37
C PRO A 464 14.68 -1.77 16.21
N ASP A 465 15.83 -2.17 15.67
CA ASP A 465 15.91 -3.03 14.47
C ASP A 465 15.14 -4.36 14.62
N ALA A 466 15.11 -4.92 15.82
CA ALA A 466 14.34 -6.14 16.12
C ALA A 466 12.83 -6.00 15.89
N TYR A 467 12.30 -4.78 15.83
CA TYR A 467 10.87 -4.50 15.69
C TYR A 467 10.51 -3.84 14.35
N LYS A 468 11.46 -3.26 13.63
CA LYS A 468 11.19 -2.49 12.38
C LYS A 468 10.39 -3.30 11.36
N GLU A 469 10.86 -4.51 11.04
CA GLU A 469 10.23 -5.35 10.00
C GLU A 469 8.91 -6.00 10.44
N ASN A 470 8.63 -6.04 11.74
CA ASN A 470 7.48 -6.72 12.32
C ASN A 470 6.48 -5.78 13.01
N THR A 471 6.59 -4.47 12.78
CA THR A 471 5.64 -3.47 13.28
C THR A 471 4.92 -2.82 12.11
N LEU A 472 3.60 -2.90 12.08
CA LEU A 472 2.79 -2.12 11.16
C LEU A 472 2.60 -0.72 11.74
N VAL A 473 3.17 0.29 11.11
CA VAL A 473 2.92 1.70 11.43
C VAL A 473 2.09 2.31 10.32
N MET A 474 0.96 2.95 10.65
CA MET A 474 0.11 3.62 9.68
C MET A 474 -0.20 5.05 10.11
N ILE A 475 0.12 6.01 9.26
CA ILE A 475 -0.19 7.44 9.46
C ILE A 475 -1.17 7.87 8.37
N VAL A 476 -2.30 8.43 8.77
CA VAL A 476 -3.34 8.91 7.85
C VAL A 476 -3.60 10.39 8.08
N LYS A 477 -3.68 11.17 7.01
CA LYS A 477 -4.04 12.58 7.04
C LYS A 477 -5.30 12.84 6.20
N GLY A 478 -6.19 13.67 6.65
CA GLY A 478 -7.25 14.22 5.80
C GLY A 478 -6.65 15.16 4.75
N LYS A 479 -7.02 15.02 3.47
CA LYS A 479 -6.50 15.88 2.39
C LYS A 479 -6.69 17.37 2.65
N ASN A 480 -7.80 17.71 3.30
CA ASN A 480 -8.20 19.08 3.62
C ASN A 480 -8.07 19.38 5.12
N ASP A 481 -7.31 18.58 5.87
CA ASP A 481 -7.13 18.76 7.31
C ASP A 481 -6.13 19.90 7.59
N THR A 482 -6.67 21.04 8.00
CA THR A 482 -5.90 22.22 8.41
C THR A 482 -5.64 22.27 9.91
N THR A 483 -6.33 21.45 10.71
CA THR A 483 -6.20 21.43 12.18
C THR A 483 -4.82 20.93 12.60
N VAL A 484 -4.36 19.83 12.03
CA VAL A 484 -3.03 19.27 12.29
C VAL A 484 -1.97 19.75 11.29
N GLY A 485 -2.38 20.48 10.26
CA GLY A 485 -1.49 21.06 9.25
C GLY A 485 -0.61 20.00 8.57
N ASN A 486 0.68 20.26 8.52
CA ASN A 486 1.67 19.39 7.89
C ASN A 486 2.32 18.39 8.86
N ASN A 487 1.92 18.34 10.14
CA ASN A 487 2.60 17.47 11.12
C ASN A 487 2.59 15.99 10.72
N PRO A 488 1.50 15.39 10.21
CA PRO A 488 1.52 13.99 9.75
C PRO A 488 2.54 13.75 8.60
N ILE A 489 2.75 14.74 7.72
CA ILE A 489 3.75 14.68 6.64
C ILE A 489 5.17 14.73 7.22
N LEU A 490 5.40 15.55 8.24
CA LEU A 490 6.72 15.63 8.90
C LEU A 490 7.06 14.30 9.60
N TYR A 491 6.07 13.66 10.24
CA TYR A 491 6.23 12.34 10.85
C TYR A 491 6.57 11.26 9.82
N HIS A 492 5.84 11.26 8.70
CA HIS A 492 6.12 10.38 7.57
C HIS A 492 7.58 10.55 7.08
N LYS A 493 8.01 11.78 6.80
CA LYS A 493 9.38 12.06 6.32
C LYS A 493 10.46 11.65 7.32
N ALA A 494 10.23 11.85 8.62
CA ALA A 494 11.17 11.42 9.66
C ALA A 494 11.28 9.88 9.70
N LEU A 495 10.17 9.15 9.56
CA LEU A 495 10.18 7.69 9.50
C LEU A 495 10.88 7.18 8.23
N GLU A 496 10.70 7.84 7.08
CA GLU A 496 11.46 7.52 5.85
C GLU A 496 12.96 7.72 6.06
N LYS A 497 13.39 8.86 6.62
CA LYS A 497 14.78 9.16 6.95
C LYS A 497 15.40 8.09 7.87
N ASN A 498 14.64 7.58 8.83
CA ASN A 498 15.08 6.58 9.80
C ASN A 498 14.89 5.13 9.32
N ASN A 499 14.52 4.91 8.06
CA ASN A 499 14.26 3.60 7.47
C ASN A 499 13.27 2.75 8.31
N VAL A 500 12.21 3.39 8.85
CA VAL A 500 11.13 2.69 9.54
C VAL A 500 10.04 2.37 8.52
N PRO A 501 9.76 1.08 8.23
CA PRO A 501 8.66 0.69 7.34
C PRO A 501 7.33 1.22 7.88
N HIS A 502 6.59 1.94 7.06
CA HIS A 502 5.28 2.47 7.45
C HIS A 502 4.39 2.76 6.24
N ILE A 503 3.10 2.88 6.50
CA ILE A 503 2.10 3.29 5.53
C ILE A 503 1.72 4.74 5.83
N TYR A 504 1.93 5.63 4.86
CA TYR A 504 1.40 6.99 4.88
C TYR A 504 0.45 7.19 3.71
N TYR A 505 -0.70 7.80 3.96
CA TYR A 505 -1.57 8.27 2.88
C TYR A 505 -2.48 9.42 3.32
N GLU A 506 -2.91 10.20 2.32
CA GLU A 506 -3.93 11.22 2.49
C GLU A 506 -5.27 10.77 1.88
N THR A 507 -6.38 11.07 2.57
CA THR A 507 -7.72 10.63 2.14
C THR A 507 -8.77 11.72 2.32
N MET A 508 -9.83 11.66 1.52
CA MET A 508 -11.06 12.40 1.77
C MET A 508 -11.87 11.74 2.90
N GLY A 509 -11.54 10.51 3.29
CA GLY A 509 -12.32 9.70 4.22
C GLY A 509 -13.60 9.12 3.61
N GLY A 510 -14.34 8.38 4.41
CA GLY A 510 -15.54 7.68 3.96
C GLY A 510 -15.27 6.35 3.28
N ASP A 511 -16.25 5.81 2.59
CA ASP A 511 -16.20 4.56 1.83
C ASP A 511 -16.39 4.80 0.32
N ALA A 512 -16.50 3.73 -0.46
CA ALA A 512 -16.59 3.79 -1.93
C ALA A 512 -17.81 4.59 -2.45
N VAL A 513 -18.88 4.70 -1.66
CA VAL A 513 -20.13 5.42 -2.06
C VAL A 513 -20.35 6.69 -1.25
N ASN A 514 -19.91 6.75 0.00
CA ASN A 514 -20.07 7.89 0.91
C ASN A 514 -18.73 8.57 1.15
N ARG A 515 -18.29 9.39 0.24
CA ARG A 515 -17.02 10.09 0.29
C ARG A 515 -17.06 11.23 1.31
N GLY A 516 -16.03 11.31 2.16
CA GLY A 516 -15.90 12.39 3.15
C GLY A 516 -15.37 13.72 2.57
N GLY A 517 -15.23 14.71 3.44
CA GLY A 517 -14.70 16.05 3.10
C GLY A 517 -13.17 16.18 3.24
N GLY A 518 -12.48 15.19 3.77
CA GLY A 518 -11.02 15.20 3.97
C GLY A 518 -10.52 16.15 5.07
N GLY A 519 -11.41 16.73 5.88
CA GLY A 519 -11.06 17.58 7.03
C GLY A 519 -10.67 16.76 8.27
N HIS A 520 -10.57 17.43 9.43
CA HIS A 520 -10.34 16.82 10.73
C HIS A 520 -11.62 16.16 11.25
N GLN A 521 -12.01 15.02 10.68
CA GLN A 521 -13.34 14.45 10.79
C GLN A 521 -13.31 12.94 11.09
N ASN A 522 -14.43 12.44 11.68
CA ASN A 522 -14.59 11.02 11.99
C ASN A 522 -14.47 10.12 10.75
N VAL A 523 -15.04 10.48 9.61
CA VAL A 523 -14.96 9.70 8.37
C VAL A 523 -13.52 9.48 7.87
N VAL A 524 -12.56 10.34 8.25
CA VAL A 524 -11.14 10.19 7.92
C VAL A 524 -10.48 9.15 8.82
N TYR A 525 -10.67 9.24 10.14
CA TYR A 525 -10.04 8.26 11.02
C TYR A 525 -10.74 6.90 10.99
N LEU A 526 -12.06 6.82 10.73
CA LEU A 526 -12.76 5.55 10.52
C LEU A 526 -12.26 4.84 9.26
N HIS A 527 -11.98 5.60 8.19
CA HIS A 527 -11.29 5.09 7.00
C HIS A 527 -9.90 4.55 7.35
N GLY A 528 -9.14 5.27 8.17
CA GLY A 528 -7.83 4.83 8.69
C GLY A 528 -7.95 3.56 9.53
N LEU A 529 -8.91 3.50 10.44
CA LEU A 529 -9.18 2.35 11.30
C LEU A 529 -9.49 1.09 10.49
N TYR A 530 -10.39 1.17 9.51
CA TYR A 530 -10.67 0.04 8.62
C TYR A 530 -9.39 -0.50 7.97
N ASN A 531 -8.57 0.41 7.43
CA ASN A 531 -7.33 0.05 6.74
C ASN A 531 -6.25 -0.50 7.66
N LEU A 532 -6.19 -0.05 8.92
CA LEU A 532 -5.32 -0.61 9.95
C LEU A 532 -5.77 -2.03 10.31
N MET A 533 -7.05 -2.18 10.65
CA MET A 533 -7.59 -3.43 11.19
C MET A 533 -7.52 -4.59 10.20
N LYS A 534 -7.84 -4.36 8.91
CA LYS A 534 -7.75 -5.40 7.87
C LYS A 534 -6.32 -5.92 7.63
N ARG A 535 -5.30 -5.16 8.06
CA ARG A 535 -3.88 -5.55 7.97
C ARG A 535 -3.33 -6.12 9.26
N ALA A 536 -3.77 -5.57 10.38
CA ALA A 536 -3.33 -6.00 11.70
C ALA A 536 -3.92 -7.38 12.08
N PHE A 537 -5.19 -7.56 11.80
CA PHE A 537 -5.94 -8.76 12.18
C PHE A 537 -6.82 -9.24 11.01
N PRO A 538 -6.21 -9.66 9.88
CA PRO A 538 -6.96 -10.18 8.74
C PRO A 538 -7.69 -11.47 9.11
N CYS A 539 -8.89 -11.68 8.58
CA CYS A 539 -9.56 -12.98 8.63
C CYS A 539 -8.69 -14.02 7.90
N LYS A 540 -8.51 -15.21 8.50
CA LYS A 540 -7.66 -16.29 7.96
C LYS A 540 -8.41 -17.13 6.95
#